data_f95dc4564fcf3f2e13e1380aec820834
#
_entry.id   f95dc4564fcf3f2e13e1380aec820834
#
_cell.length_a   1.000
_cell.length_b   1.000
_cell.length_c   1.000
_cell.angle_alpha   90.00
_cell.angle_beta   90.00
_cell.angle_gamma   90.00
#
_symmetry.space_group_name_H-M   'P 1'
#
loop_
_entity.id
_entity.type
_entity.pdbx_description
1 polymer ?
#
loop_
_entity_poly.entity_id
_entity_poly.type
_entity_poly.pdbx_seq_one_letter_code
_entity_poly.pdbx_strand_id
1 'polypeptide(L)'
;MASPSVSMSAPSSPLYHLDAARSDEQRRYMEELEAAGVCVFCPEHVATHHREPVEHAGRHWYVTKNDYPYEGAAAHYLVVSNLHVVSFDELPDEAGAELWAIKRTLKSQLEPTALATVERSGNMLYNGGSVAHLHVHLVALEKEPSATVRFRVSTNA
;
A
#
# COMPACT_ATOMS: atom_id res chain seq x y z
N MET A 1 12.15 38.19 32.11
CA MET A 1 11.19 37.95 31.00
C MET A 1 11.74 36.79 30.18
N ALA A 2 11.16 35.62 30.31
CA ALA A 2 11.60 34.45 29.57
C ALA A 2 10.87 34.43 28.22
N SER A 3 11.63 34.40 27.12
CA SER A 3 11.09 34.24 25.77
C SER A 3 10.49 32.84 25.64
N PRO A 4 9.33 32.68 25.00
CA PRO A 4 8.79 31.35 24.70
C PRO A 4 9.68 30.66 23.68
N SER A 5 10.26 29.53 24.07
CA SER A 5 10.91 28.60 23.12
C SER A 5 9.84 28.05 22.19
N VAL A 6 9.88 28.45 20.93
CA VAL A 6 9.12 27.79 19.85
C VAL A 6 9.73 26.42 19.67
N SER A 7 9.04 25.39 20.15
CA SER A 7 9.33 24.01 19.83
C SER A 7 9.05 23.83 18.32
N MET A 8 10.11 23.83 17.52
CA MET A 8 10.03 23.35 16.15
C MET A 8 9.80 21.84 16.20
N SER A 9 8.55 21.42 16.03
CA SER A 9 8.24 20.00 15.78
C SER A 9 9.08 19.55 14.59
N ALA A 10 9.77 18.41 14.73
CA ALA A 10 10.46 17.80 13.62
C ALA A 10 9.49 17.63 12.44
N PRO A 11 9.94 17.83 11.19
CA PRO A 11 9.06 17.63 10.05
C PRO A 11 8.50 16.22 10.11
N SER A 12 7.17 16.10 10.04
CA SER A 12 6.50 14.81 9.97
C SER A 12 7.06 14.03 8.77
N SER A 13 7.33 12.74 8.93
CA SER A 13 7.75 11.89 7.81
C SER A 13 6.74 11.97 6.67
N PRO A 14 7.18 12.02 5.40
CA PRO A 14 6.28 12.16 4.26
C PRO A 14 5.33 10.96 4.18
N LEU A 15 4.09 11.21 3.77
CA LEU A 15 3.08 10.17 3.53
C LEU A 15 3.33 9.44 2.20
N TYR A 16 3.96 10.13 1.24
CA TYR A 16 4.17 9.64 -0.12
C TYR A 16 5.63 9.78 -0.55
N HIS A 17 6.11 8.77 -1.27
CA HIS A 17 7.39 8.82 -1.97
C HIS A 17 7.13 9.08 -3.46
N LEU A 18 7.18 10.34 -3.86
CA LEU A 18 6.78 10.79 -5.19
C LEU A 18 7.62 10.16 -6.31
N ASP A 19 8.90 9.89 -6.06
CA ASP A 19 9.80 9.26 -7.05
C ASP A 19 9.46 7.77 -7.29
N ALA A 20 8.66 7.17 -6.42
CA ALA A 20 8.15 5.81 -6.62
C ALA A 20 6.86 5.76 -7.46
N ALA A 21 6.29 6.90 -7.82
CA ALA A 21 5.13 6.96 -8.73
C ALA A 21 5.47 6.36 -10.10
N ARG A 22 4.53 5.61 -10.67
CA ARG A 22 4.71 4.91 -11.95
C ARG A 22 4.11 5.65 -13.14
N SER A 23 3.37 6.72 -12.88
CA SER A 23 2.80 7.61 -13.90
C SER A 23 2.72 9.04 -13.39
N ASP A 24 2.64 10.00 -14.32
CA ASP A 24 2.46 11.41 -13.98
C ASP A 24 1.11 11.66 -13.29
N GLU A 25 0.07 10.90 -13.64
CA GLU A 25 -1.24 10.95 -12.98
C GLU A 25 -1.12 10.55 -11.52
N GLN A 26 -0.49 9.40 -11.24
CA GLN A 26 -0.28 8.92 -9.89
C GLN A 26 0.56 9.92 -9.08
N ARG A 27 1.63 10.46 -9.67
CA ARG A 27 2.50 11.44 -9.01
C ARG A 27 1.72 12.68 -8.59
N ARG A 28 0.95 13.27 -9.49
CA ARG A 28 0.14 14.47 -9.21
C ARG A 28 -0.87 14.21 -8.09
N TYR A 29 -1.53 13.06 -8.14
CA TYR A 29 -2.49 12.68 -7.09
C TYR A 29 -1.81 12.51 -5.72
N MET A 30 -0.64 11.90 -5.68
CA MET A 30 0.17 11.78 -4.46
C MET A 30 0.61 13.16 -3.93
N GLU A 31 0.98 14.10 -4.81
CA GLU A 31 1.33 15.48 -4.44
C GLU A 31 0.14 16.21 -3.80
N GLU A 32 -1.04 16.07 -4.37
CA GLU A 32 -2.28 16.65 -3.83
C GLU A 32 -2.62 16.10 -2.43
N LEU A 33 -2.53 14.79 -2.25
CA LEU A 33 -2.79 14.13 -0.98
C LEU A 33 -1.73 14.48 0.09
N GLU A 34 -0.46 14.56 -0.29
CA GLU A 34 0.62 14.99 0.60
C GLU A 34 0.38 16.42 1.09
N ALA A 35 0.04 17.34 0.19
CA ALA A 35 -0.26 18.73 0.52
C ALA A 35 -1.48 18.86 1.45
N ALA A 36 -2.45 17.97 1.31
CA ALA A 36 -3.64 17.91 2.17
C ALA A 36 -3.39 17.18 3.50
N GLY A 37 -2.25 16.51 3.67
CA GLY A 37 -1.96 15.68 4.84
C GLY A 37 -2.84 14.44 4.94
N VAL A 38 -3.28 13.89 3.80
CA VAL A 38 -4.24 12.78 3.73
C VAL A 38 -3.53 11.50 3.30
N CYS A 39 -3.59 10.47 4.14
CA CYS A 39 -3.18 9.12 3.77
C CYS A 39 -4.37 8.41 3.09
N VAL A 40 -4.22 8.05 1.81
CA VAL A 40 -5.29 7.40 1.03
C VAL A 40 -5.72 6.03 1.60
N PHE A 41 -4.85 5.37 2.34
CA PHE A 41 -5.10 4.02 2.87
C PHE A 41 -5.65 4.00 4.30
N CYS A 42 -5.69 5.15 4.99
CA CYS A 42 -6.37 5.18 6.28
C CYS A 42 -7.87 4.91 6.11
N PRO A 43 -8.50 4.08 6.96
CA PRO A 43 -9.92 3.71 6.83
C PRO A 43 -10.87 4.89 6.71
N GLU A 44 -10.58 6.01 7.39
CA GLU A 44 -11.37 7.24 7.32
C GLU A 44 -11.26 7.98 5.97
N HIS A 45 -10.26 7.67 5.16
CA HIS A 45 -9.99 8.36 3.89
C HIS A 45 -10.22 7.48 2.66
N VAL A 46 -10.10 6.15 2.80
CA VAL A 46 -10.11 5.23 1.64
C VAL A 46 -11.38 5.36 0.79
N ALA A 47 -12.54 5.49 1.41
CA ALA A 47 -13.81 5.61 0.68
C ALA A 47 -13.91 6.88 -0.17
N THR A 48 -13.19 7.95 0.21
CA THR A 48 -13.24 9.25 -0.49
C THR A 48 -12.13 9.38 -1.53
N HIS A 49 -10.95 8.84 -1.25
CA HIS A 49 -9.74 9.11 -2.02
C HIS A 49 -9.21 7.93 -2.82
N HIS A 50 -9.67 6.70 -2.53
CA HIS A 50 -9.36 5.51 -3.32
C HIS A 50 -10.51 5.24 -4.29
N ARG A 51 -10.21 4.91 -5.56
CA ARG A 51 -11.22 4.73 -6.62
C ARG A 51 -11.93 3.39 -6.50
N GLU A 52 -11.15 2.34 -6.26
CA GLU A 52 -11.69 1.00 -6.14
C GLU A 52 -12.35 0.79 -4.78
N PRO A 53 -13.49 0.08 -4.70
CA PRO A 53 -14.19 -0.13 -3.44
C PRO A 53 -13.42 -1.07 -2.51
N VAL A 54 -13.68 -0.94 -1.21
CA VAL A 54 -13.28 -1.94 -0.22
C VAL A 54 -14.18 -3.17 -0.41
N GLU A 55 -13.60 -4.29 -0.82
CA GLU A 55 -14.33 -5.54 -1.08
C GLU A 55 -14.46 -6.43 0.16
N HIS A 56 -13.53 -6.29 1.11
CA HIS A 56 -13.56 -7.02 2.38
C HIS A 56 -12.98 -6.13 3.49
N ALA A 57 -13.64 -6.09 4.63
CA ALA A 57 -13.19 -5.38 5.82
C ALA A 57 -13.04 -6.39 6.97
N GLY A 58 -11.81 -6.65 7.38
CA GLY A 58 -11.47 -7.51 8.49
C GLY A 58 -11.13 -6.71 9.76
N ARG A 59 -10.65 -7.43 10.78
CA ARG A 59 -10.27 -6.82 12.06
C ARG A 59 -9.00 -5.99 11.95
N HIS A 60 -8.00 -6.51 11.25
CA HIS A 60 -6.67 -5.87 11.11
C HIS A 60 -6.40 -5.37 9.70
N TRP A 61 -7.11 -5.90 8.71
CA TRP A 61 -6.88 -5.63 7.30
C TRP A 61 -8.19 -5.40 6.56
N TYR A 62 -8.12 -4.60 5.51
CA TYR A 62 -9.14 -4.56 4.47
C TYR A 62 -8.54 -4.90 3.10
N VAL A 63 -9.39 -5.27 2.17
CA VAL A 63 -9.00 -5.66 0.80
C VAL A 63 -9.65 -4.74 -0.20
N THR A 64 -8.87 -4.24 -1.13
CA THR A 64 -9.33 -3.44 -2.27
C THR A 64 -8.47 -3.76 -3.49
N LYS A 65 -8.94 -3.40 -4.68
CA LYS A 65 -8.08 -3.43 -5.87
C LYS A 65 -7.14 -2.23 -5.89
N ASN A 66 -6.01 -2.38 -6.55
CA ASN A 66 -5.08 -1.26 -6.73
C ASN A 66 -5.61 -0.31 -7.80
N ASP A 67 -5.69 1.00 -7.49
CA ASP A 67 -6.06 2.05 -8.45
C ASP A 67 -5.08 2.15 -9.62
N TYR A 68 -3.84 1.73 -9.39
CA TYR A 68 -2.75 1.74 -10.38
C TYR A 68 -2.14 0.33 -10.49
N PRO A 69 -2.86 -0.63 -11.12
CA PRO A 69 -2.40 -2.00 -11.20
C PRO A 69 -1.07 -2.11 -11.95
N TYR A 70 -0.27 -3.11 -11.62
CA TYR A 70 0.94 -3.40 -12.37
C TYR A 70 0.58 -3.86 -13.78
N GLU A 71 1.32 -3.35 -14.76
CA GLU A 71 1.19 -3.78 -16.14
C GLU A 71 1.45 -5.29 -16.25
N GLY A 72 0.62 -5.99 -17.02
CA GLY A 72 0.68 -7.43 -17.21
C GLY A 72 0.02 -8.28 -16.11
N ALA A 73 -0.48 -7.66 -15.03
CA ALA A 73 -1.22 -8.37 -14.01
C ALA A 73 -2.65 -8.71 -14.48
N ALA A 74 -3.09 -9.94 -14.25
CA ALA A 74 -4.48 -10.35 -14.48
C ALA A 74 -5.42 -9.69 -13.45
N ALA A 75 -4.97 -9.55 -12.21
CA ALA A 75 -5.61 -8.79 -11.15
C ALA A 75 -4.55 -8.30 -10.15
N HIS A 76 -4.78 -7.16 -9.54
CA HIS A 76 -3.87 -6.58 -8.56
C HIS A 76 -4.66 -6.06 -7.36
N TYR A 77 -4.60 -6.81 -6.27
CA TYR A 77 -5.23 -6.48 -5.01
C TYR A 77 -4.23 -5.87 -4.03
N LEU A 78 -4.75 -5.05 -3.13
CA LEU A 78 -4.06 -4.56 -1.96
C LEU A 78 -4.75 -5.12 -0.71
N VAL A 79 -3.96 -5.63 0.21
CA VAL A 79 -4.40 -5.97 1.56
C VAL A 79 -3.75 -4.94 2.48
N VAL A 80 -4.56 -4.05 3.02
CA VAL A 80 -4.12 -2.82 3.69
C VAL A 80 -4.40 -2.92 5.17
N SER A 81 -3.45 -2.52 6.01
CA SER A 81 -3.67 -2.51 7.46
C SER A 81 -4.69 -1.45 7.86
N ASN A 82 -5.57 -1.78 8.82
CA ASN A 82 -6.54 -0.82 9.37
C ASN A 82 -5.85 0.27 10.21
N LEU A 83 -4.66 -0.03 10.74
CA LEU A 83 -3.86 0.94 11.47
C LEU A 83 -2.87 1.64 10.53
N HIS A 84 -2.67 2.93 10.73
CA HIS A 84 -1.62 3.67 10.03
C HIS A 84 -0.26 3.33 10.64
N VAL A 85 0.31 2.24 10.19
CA VAL A 85 1.66 1.77 10.54
C VAL A 85 2.47 1.60 9.27
N VAL A 86 3.78 1.55 9.38
CA VAL A 86 4.68 1.37 8.22
C VAL A 86 5.43 0.04 8.24
N SER A 87 5.38 -0.67 9.37
CA SER A 87 6.08 -1.93 9.57
C SER A 87 5.16 -2.99 10.14
N PHE A 88 5.33 -4.25 9.71
CA PHE A 88 4.49 -5.35 10.17
C PHE A 88 4.77 -5.73 11.65
N ASP A 89 5.93 -5.41 12.18
CA ASP A 89 6.26 -5.60 13.60
C ASP A 89 5.53 -4.64 14.55
N GLU A 90 4.85 -3.64 14.00
CA GLU A 90 3.94 -2.77 14.75
C GLU A 90 2.53 -3.39 14.92
N LEU A 91 2.26 -4.52 14.28
CA LEU A 91 0.98 -5.22 14.34
C LEU A 91 1.06 -6.46 15.25
N PRO A 92 -0.05 -6.88 15.87
CA PRO A 92 -0.09 -8.10 16.67
C PRO A 92 -0.01 -9.36 15.79
N ASP A 93 0.39 -10.50 16.38
CA ASP A 93 0.53 -11.79 15.69
C ASP A 93 -0.77 -12.23 15.00
N GLU A 94 -1.93 -11.90 15.57
CA GLU A 94 -3.24 -12.19 15.00
C GLU A 94 -3.46 -11.50 13.63
N ALA A 95 -2.84 -10.36 13.40
CA ALA A 95 -2.87 -9.69 12.11
C ALA A 95 -2.16 -10.53 11.03
N GLY A 96 -1.07 -11.20 11.38
CA GLY A 96 -0.39 -12.15 10.48
C GLY A 96 -1.26 -13.36 10.13
N ALA A 97 -1.96 -13.93 11.12
CA ALA A 97 -2.88 -15.03 10.90
C ALA A 97 -4.07 -14.63 9.99
N GLU A 98 -4.63 -13.44 10.22
CA GLU A 98 -5.70 -12.89 9.37
C GLU A 98 -5.21 -12.64 7.93
N LEU A 99 -4.03 -12.05 7.76
CA LEU A 99 -3.42 -11.83 6.44
C LEU A 99 -3.26 -13.15 5.67
N TRP A 100 -2.79 -14.19 6.34
CA TRP A 100 -2.67 -15.51 5.72
C TRP A 100 -4.02 -16.08 5.27
N ALA A 101 -5.06 -15.93 6.09
CA ALA A 101 -6.41 -16.34 5.73
C ALA A 101 -6.96 -15.56 4.52
N ILE A 102 -6.74 -14.25 4.47
CA ILE A 102 -7.11 -13.40 3.34
C ILE A 102 -6.40 -13.86 2.05
N LYS A 103 -5.10 -14.08 2.10
CA LYS A 103 -4.31 -14.57 0.94
C LYS A 103 -4.89 -15.89 0.39
N ARG A 104 -5.24 -16.83 1.27
CA ARG A 104 -5.84 -18.11 0.87
C ARG A 104 -7.22 -17.93 0.24
N THR A 105 -8.05 -17.06 0.80
CA THR A 105 -9.38 -16.76 0.27
C THR A 105 -9.29 -16.13 -1.12
N LEU A 106 -8.44 -15.12 -1.30
CA LEU A 106 -8.23 -14.47 -2.60
C LEU A 106 -7.67 -15.46 -3.63
N LYS A 107 -6.72 -16.32 -3.24
CA LYS A 107 -6.21 -17.37 -4.14
C LYS A 107 -7.32 -18.31 -4.61
N SER A 108 -8.22 -18.69 -3.73
CA SER A 108 -9.36 -19.54 -4.07
C SER A 108 -10.38 -18.84 -4.96
N GLN A 109 -10.71 -17.58 -4.65
CA GLN A 109 -11.73 -16.82 -5.39
C GLN A 109 -11.28 -16.43 -6.80
N LEU A 110 -10.02 -16.04 -6.95
CA LEU A 110 -9.48 -15.62 -8.23
C LEU A 110 -9.11 -16.78 -9.15
N GLU A 111 -8.88 -17.97 -8.57
CA GLU A 111 -8.43 -19.16 -9.31
C GLU A 111 -7.27 -18.90 -10.30
N PRO A 112 -6.26 -18.05 -9.96
CA PRO A 112 -5.18 -17.74 -10.87
C PRO A 112 -4.25 -18.94 -11.05
N THR A 113 -3.58 -19.01 -12.19
CA THR A 113 -2.52 -20.00 -12.43
C THR A 113 -1.38 -19.82 -11.42
N ALA A 114 -1.01 -18.57 -11.17
CA ALA A 114 -0.02 -18.19 -10.17
C ALA A 114 -0.40 -16.89 -9.48
N LEU A 115 0.08 -16.74 -8.26
CA LEU A 115 -0.12 -15.56 -7.42
C LEU A 115 1.23 -15.17 -6.84
N ALA A 116 1.58 -13.89 -6.93
CA ALA A 116 2.72 -13.33 -6.24
C ALA A 116 2.27 -12.32 -5.19
N THR A 117 2.94 -12.28 -4.04
CA THR A 117 2.71 -11.26 -3.02
C THR A 117 3.98 -10.49 -2.75
N VAL A 118 3.85 -9.18 -2.54
CA VAL A 118 4.95 -8.29 -2.17
C VAL A 118 4.55 -7.52 -0.93
N GLU A 119 5.34 -7.64 0.10
CA GLU A 119 5.23 -6.87 1.33
C GLU A 119 6.45 -5.96 1.44
N ARG A 120 6.19 -4.69 1.76
CA ARG A 120 7.24 -3.74 2.07
C ARG A 120 7.03 -3.25 3.48
N SER A 121 8.02 -3.43 4.33
CA SER A 121 7.98 -3.05 5.73
C SER A 121 9.07 -2.04 6.03
N GLY A 122 8.75 -1.05 6.86
CA GLY A 122 9.68 -0.01 7.25
C GLY A 122 9.66 1.21 6.32
N ASN A 123 10.76 1.92 6.24
CA ASN A 123 10.85 3.18 5.52
C ASN A 123 10.73 2.99 4.00
N MET A 124 9.66 3.53 3.41
CA MET A 124 9.37 3.45 1.98
C MET A 124 10.45 4.06 1.08
N LEU A 125 11.25 5.01 1.59
CA LEU A 125 12.34 5.61 0.82
C LEU A 125 13.44 4.61 0.46
N TYR A 126 13.51 3.49 1.16
CA TYR A 126 14.51 2.43 0.93
C TYR A 126 13.93 1.19 0.28
N ASN A 127 12.64 0.94 0.40
CA ASN A 127 12.02 -0.33 0.00
C ASN A 127 11.17 -0.28 -1.28
N GLY A 128 11.21 0.85 -1.99
CA GLY A 128 10.47 1.02 -3.24
C GLY A 128 8.96 1.27 -3.08
N GLY A 129 8.48 1.46 -1.87
CA GLY A 129 7.10 1.84 -1.59
C GLY A 129 6.79 3.27 -1.99
N SER A 130 5.53 3.55 -2.30
CA SER A 130 5.05 4.88 -2.66
C SER A 130 4.18 5.54 -1.59
N VAL A 131 3.62 4.77 -0.69
CA VAL A 131 2.73 5.23 0.39
C VAL A 131 3.24 4.73 1.74
N ALA A 132 3.40 5.64 2.70
CA ALA A 132 3.82 5.32 4.07
C ALA A 132 2.64 4.77 4.88
N HIS A 133 2.12 3.64 4.47
CA HIS A 133 1.06 2.90 5.14
C HIS A 133 1.19 1.42 4.75
N LEU A 134 1.32 0.54 5.73
CA LEU A 134 1.58 -0.87 5.50
C LEU A 134 0.49 -1.52 4.65
N HIS A 135 0.88 -2.08 3.52
CA HIS A 135 0.00 -2.81 2.62
C HIS A 135 0.76 -3.91 1.87
N VAL A 136 0.04 -4.94 1.52
CA VAL A 136 0.55 -6.09 0.79
C VAL A 136 -0.03 -6.08 -0.61
N HIS A 137 0.84 -6.13 -1.61
CA HIS A 137 0.43 -6.34 -3.00
C HIS A 137 0.17 -7.83 -3.21
N LEU A 138 -0.97 -8.14 -3.81
CA LEU A 138 -1.34 -9.48 -4.20
C LEU A 138 -1.69 -9.45 -5.69
N VAL A 139 -0.82 -10.05 -6.50
CA VAL A 139 -0.86 -9.97 -7.95
C VAL A 139 -1.18 -11.34 -8.54
N ALA A 140 -2.33 -11.46 -9.19
CA ALA A 140 -2.68 -12.62 -9.98
C ALA A 140 -1.99 -12.54 -11.35
N LEU A 141 -1.33 -13.62 -11.74
CA LEU A 141 -0.58 -13.68 -12.98
C LEU A 141 -1.40 -14.35 -14.07
N GLU A 142 -1.16 -13.92 -15.31
CA GLU A 142 -1.79 -14.47 -16.48
C GLU A 142 -1.54 -15.97 -16.62
N LYS A 143 -2.47 -16.69 -17.26
CA LYS A 143 -2.29 -18.11 -17.55
C LYS A 143 -1.16 -18.37 -18.54
N GLU A 144 -0.92 -17.41 -19.42
CA GLU A 144 0.15 -17.49 -20.41
C GLU A 144 1.45 -16.91 -19.85
N PRO A 145 2.57 -17.64 -19.92
CA PRO A 145 3.83 -17.20 -19.32
C PRO A 145 4.53 -16.05 -20.08
N SER A 146 3.87 -15.44 -21.05
CA SER A 146 4.40 -14.32 -21.83
C SER A 146 4.29 -12.97 -21.11
N ALA A 147 3.40 -12.85 -20.13
CA ALA A 147 3.26 -11.62 -19.37
C ALA A 147 4.36 -11.49 -18.31
N THR A 148 5.02 -10.35 -18.28
CA THR A 148 6.01 -10.02 -17.26
C THR A 148 5.48 -8.92 -16.35
N VAL A 149 5.31 -9.23 -15.08
CA VAL A 149 4.98 -8.23 -14.05
C VAL A 149 6.25 -7.88 -13.29
N ARG A 150 6.53 -6.58 -13.18
CA ARG A 150 7.72 -6.07 -12.48
C ARG A 150 7.31 -5.23 -11.28
N PHE A 151 8.02 -5.38 -10.19
CA PHE A 151 7.93 -4.51 -9.02
C PHE A 151 9.32 -4.14 -8.51
N ARG A 152 9.40 -2.99 -7.88
CA ARG A 152 10.66 -2.50 -7.30
C ARG A 152 10.80 -2.97 -5.86
N VAL A 153 12.00 -3.37 -5.49
CA VAL A 153 12.38 -3.66 -4.09
C VAL A 153 13.22 -2.53 -3.49
N SER A 154 13.62 -1.56 -4.32
CA SER A 154 14.36 -0.36 -3.93
C SER A 154 14.06 0.77 -4.92
N THR A 155 14.19 2.01 -4.48
CA THR A 155 14.02 3.21 -5.32
C THR A 155 15.31 3.67 -5.99
N ASN A 156 16.44 3.19 -5.50
CA ASN A 156 17.74 3.44 -6.11
C ASN A 156 18.07 2.27 -7.05
N ALA A 157 17.76 2.45 -8.32
CA ALA A 157 18.23 1.57 -9.37
C ALA A 157 19.55 2.09 -9.91
#